data_0a47c1ab99c766e970e5dd956413ecb5
#
_entry.id   0a47c1ab99c766e970e5dd956413ecb5
#
_cell.length_a   1.000
_cell.length_b   1.000
_cell.length_c   1.000
_cell.angle_alpha   90.00
_cell.angle_beta   90.00
_cell.angle_gamma   90.00
#
_symmetry.space_group_name_H-M   'P 1'
#
loop_
_entity.id
_entity.type
_entity.pdbx_description
1 polymer ?
#
loop_
_entity_poly.entity_id
_entity_poly.type
_entity_poly.pdbx_seq_one_letter_code
_entity_poly.pdbx_strand_id
1 'polypeptide(L)'
;MSDKILREIGTIYRALNTFSDFIMKSISLERGQFQYLMRIKEHPGINQQDLSEILLVDKTSTAKAVNKLVTKGYITKKKDLKDKRNYNLSLTHTGEKACSFLIKEEQFVTRKSLSTLTDANQQLLLEHLQEVNKTVATIFYGLKEEKLDSFLSEIEKEEIEQTK
;
A
#
# COMPACT_ATOMS: atom_id res chain seq x y z
N MET A 1 0.23 -25.50 6.19
CA MET A 1 -0.17 -24.96 4.86
C MET A 1 -0.27 -23.45 4.87
N SER A 2 -0.81 -22.84 5.92
CA SER A 2 -0.99 -21.38 6.10
C SER A 2 0.31 -20.57 6.02
N ASP A 3 1.39 -21.03 6.66
CA ASP A 3 2.68 -20.30 6.68
C ASP A 3 3.27 -20.04 5.30
N LYS A 4 2.98 -20.90 4.32
CA LYS A 4 3.47 -20.74 2.94
C LYS A 4 2.77 -19.58 2.22
N ILE A 5 1.50 -19.32 2.52
CA ILE A 5 0.72 -18.27 1.84
C ILE A 5 1.36 -16.90 2.08
N LEU A 6 1.63 -16.53 3.34
CA LEU A 6 2.24 -15.24 3.66
C LEU A 6 3.67 -15.13 3.13
N ARG A 7 4.42 -16.24 3.07
CA ARG A 7 5.76 -16.26 2.46
C ARG A 7 5.71 -16.01 0.96
N GLU A 8 4.73 -16.60 0.24
CA GLU A 8 4.53 -16.36 -1.19
C GLU A 8 4.11 -14.91 -1.46
N ILE A 9 3.17 -14.37 -0.68
CA ILE A 9 2.79 -12.94 -0.76
C ILE A 9 4.03 -12.06 -0.59
N GLY A 10 4.86 -12.33 0.41
CA GLY A 10 6.09 -11.59 0.64
C GLY A 10 7.11 -11.71 -0.51
N THR A 11 7.19 -12.86 -1.15
CA THR A 11 8.08 -13.09 -2.31
C THR A 11 7.59 -12.32 -3.52
N ILE A 12 6.30 -12.42 -3.83
CA ILE A 12 5.64 -11.67 -4.91
C ILE A 12 5.83 -10.17 -4.70
N TYR A 13 5.57 -9.68 -3.49
CA TYR A 13 5.72 -8.27 -3.15
C TYR A 13 7.16 -7.77 -3.39
N ARG A 14 8.18 -8.52 -2.95
CA ARG A 14 9.59 -8.15 -3.18
C ARG A 14 9.95 -8.11 -4.67
N ALA A 15 9.50 -9.11 -5.44
CA ALA A 15 9.74 -9.18 -6.88
C ALA A 15 9.10 -7.99 -7.61
N LEU A 16 7.82 -7.70 -7.34
CA LEU A 16 7.09 -6.57 -7.92
C LEU A 16 7.74 -5.23 -7.56
N ASN A 17 8.15 -5.04 -6.31
CA ASN A 17 8.84 -3.82 -5.90
C ASN A 17 10.18 -3.65 -6.62
N THR A 18 10.96 -4.72 -6.78
CA THR A 18 12.24 -4.66 -7.50
C THR A 18 12.02 -4.27 -8.96
N PHE A 19 11.01 -4.84 -9.60
CA PHE A 19 10.64 -4.52 -10.97
C PHE A 19 10.20 -3.05 -11.10
N SER A 20 9.30 -2.61 -10.21
CA SER A 20 8.83 -1.22 -10.20
C SER A 20 9.96 -0.22 -9.95
N ASP A 21 10.96 -0.55 -9.13
CA ASP A 21 12.11 0.32 -8.90
C ASP A 21 12.89 0.65 -10.18
N PHE A 22 13.04 -0.30 -11.10
CA PHE A 22 13.69 -0.04 -12.40
C PHE A 22 12.90 0.97 -13.23
N ILE A 23 11.58 0.83 -13.24
CA ILE A 23 10.69 1.71 -14.02
C ILE A 23 10.62 3.10 -13.38
N MET A 24 10.48 3.18 -12.05
CA MET A 24 10.37 4.45 -11.34
C MET A 24 11.61 5.33 -11.49
N LYS A 25 12.80 4.73 -11.59
CA LYS A 25 14.04 5.49 -11.88
C LYS A 25 13.93 6.28 -13.17
N SER A 26 13.28 5.75 -14.21
CA SER A 26 13.12 6.45 -15.50
C SER A 26 12.23 7.71 -15.41
N ILE A 27 11.39 7.80 -14.41
CA ILE A 27 10.49 8.93 -14.14
C ILE A 27 10.81 9.66 -12.84
N SER A 28 12.04 9.53 -12.34
CA SER A 28 12.54 10.22 -11.13
C SER A 28 11.70 9.98 -9.85
N LEU A 29 10.99 8.87 -9.76
CA LEU A 29 10.33 8.43 -8.55
C LEU A 29 11.24 7.51 -7.72
N GLU A 30 11.00 7.48 -6.41
CA GLU A 30 11.69 6.61 -5.47
C GLU A 30 10.81 5.41 -5.11
N ARG A 31 11.44 4.38 -4.55
CA ARG A 31 10.75 3.17 -4.05
C ARG A 31 9.53 3.52 -3.20
N GLY A 32 8.43 2.87 -3.48
CA GLY A 32 7.17 3.03 -2.75
C GLY A 32 6.36 4.29 -3.09
N GLN A 33 6.92 5.29 -3.81
CA GLN A 33 6.17 6.50 -4.15
C GLN A 33 5.01 6.25 -5.12
N PHE A 34 5.07 5.19 -5.92
CA PHE A 34 4.00 4.75 -6.80
C PHE A 34 2.68 4.55 -6.06
N GLN A 35 2.71 3.82 -4.95
CA GLN A 35 1.51 3.50 -4.18
C GLN A 35 0.81 4.76 -3.68
N TYR A 36 1.57 5.78 -3.24
CA TYR A 36 1.01 7.07 -2.84
C TYR A 36 0.32 7.79 -4.00
N LEU A 37 0.97 7.83 -5.17
CA LEU A 37 0.39 8.48 -6.35
C LEU A 37 -0.91 7.80 -6.79
N MET A 38 -0.93 6.46 -6.79
CA MET A 38 -2.12 5.70 -7.17
C MET A 38 -3.29 5.96 -6.20
N ARG A 39 -3.06 5.94 -4.89
CA ARG A 39 -4.12 6.22 -3.91
C ARG A 39 -4.62 7.65 -3.96
N ILE A 40 -3.74 8.65 -4.22
CA ILE A 40 -4.16 10.03 -4.42
C ILE A 40 -4.97 10.19 -5.72
N LYS A 41 -4.65 9.42 -6.78
CA LYS A 41 -5.44 9.38 -8.01
C LYS A 41 -6.82 8.79 -7.79
N GLU A 42 -6.91 7.69 -7.06
CA GLU A 42 -8.17 6.99 -6.75
C GLU A 42 -9.07 7.81 -5.81
N HIS A 43 -8.45 8.61 -4.91
CA HIS A 43 -9.13 9.42 -3.90
C HIS A 43 -8.68 10.89 -3.97
N PRO A 44 -9.10 11.66 -5.00
CA PRO A 44 -8.72 13.06 -5.12
C PRO A 44 -9.19 13.88 -3.91
N GLY A 45 -8.30 14.65 -3.31
CA GLY A 45 -8.59 15.40 -2.09
C GLY A 45 -8.35 14.65 -0.79
N ILE A 46 -7.84 13.42 -0.84
CA ILE A 46 -7.49 12.64 0.35
C ILE A 46 -6.50 13.40 1.25
N ASN A 47 -6.68 13.32 2.55
CA ASN A 47 -5.71 13.87 3.50
C ASN A 47 -4.61 12.86 3.84
N GLN A 48 -3.54 13.31 4.51
CA GLN A 48 -2.39 12.45 4.82
C GLN A 48 -2.72 11.34 5.82
N GLN A 49 -3.68 11.55 6.71
CA GLN A 49 -4.08 10.52 7.67
C GLN A 49 -4.79 9.38 6.97
N ASP A 50 -5.84 9.66 6.21
CA ASP A 50 -6.59 8.65 5.46
C ASP A 50 -5.66 7.91 4.48
N LEU A 51 -4.72 8.63 3.85
CA LEU A 51 -3.71 8.03 2.98
C LEU A 51 -2.79 7.06 3.73
N SER A 52 -2.39 7.38 4.96
CA SER A 52 -1.58 6.50 5.79
C SER A 52 -2.35 5.24 6.21
N GLU A 53 -3.65 5.38 6.43
CA GLU A 53 -4.54 4.28 6.80
C GLU A 53 -4.76 3.32 5.63
N ILE A 54 -5.09 3.82 4.45
CA ILE A 54 -5.29 2.99 3.25
C ILE A 54 -4.02 2.22 2.89
N LEU A 55 -2.83 2.84 3.05
CA LEU A 55 -1.55 2.22 2.71
C LEU A 55 -0.96 1.33 3.83
N LEU A 56 -1.58 1.31 5.01
CA LEU A 56 -1.03 0.64 6.21
C LEU A 56 0.41 1.08 6.52
N VAL A 57 0.69 2.39 6.39
CA VAL A 57 2.00 2.99 6.62
C VAL A 57 1.90 3.98 7.78
N ASP A 58 2.97 4.15 8.54
CA ASP A 58 2.98 5.12 9.64
C ASP A 58 2.89 6.58 9.12
N LYS A 59 2.33 7.46 9.98
CA LYS A 59 2.09 8.87 9.65
C LYS A 59 3.37 9.63 9.28
N THR A 60 4.50 9.30 9.92
CA THR A 60 5.79 9.95 9.68
C THR A 60 6.34 9.60 8.31
N SER A 61 6.31 8.32 7.95
CA SER A 61 6.72 7.83 6.61
C SER A 61 5.83 8.40 5.52
N THR A 62 4.51 8.44 5.75
CA THR A 62 3.55 9.06 4.84
C THR A 62 3.85 10.54 4.63
N ALA A 63 4.09 11.30 5.71
CA ALA A 63 4.44 12.72 5.61
C ALA A 63 5.74 12.96 4.82
N LYS A 64 6.76 12.13 5.02
CA LYS A 64 8.02 12.20 4.26
C LYS A 64 7.80 11.93 2.77
N ALA A 65 7.05 10.88 2.43
CA ALA A 65 6.74 10.53 1.04
C ALA A 65 5.93 11.64 0.34
N VAL A 66 4.88 12.13 1.00
CA VAL A 66 4.05 13.24 0.48
C VAL A 66 4.89 14.50 0.24
N ASN A 67 5.74 14.91 1.20
CA ASN A 67 6.59 16.08 1.04
C ASN A 67 7.56 15.93 -0.15
N LYS A 68 8.17 14.75 -0.33
CA LYS A 68 9.01 14.48 -1.50
C LYS A 68 8.23 14.59 -2.82
N LEU A 69 7.02 14.05 -2.88
CA LEU A 69 6.17 14.12 -4.06
C LEU A 69 5.72 15.56 -4.38
N VAL A 70 5.46 16.38 -3.35
CA VAL A 70 5.20 17.82 -3.49
C VAL A 70 6.42 18.53 -4.05
N THR A 71 7.59 18.32 -3.45
CA THR A 71 8.86 18.94 -3.88
C THR A 71 9.21 18.57 -5.34
N LYS A 72 8.92 17.33 -5.74
CA LYS A 72 9.14 16.87 -7.13
C LYS A 72 8.03 17.32 -8.10
N GLY A 73 6.99 17.99 -7.62
CA GLY A 73 5.91 18.54 -8.43
C GLY A 73 4.91 17.51 -8.95
N TYR A 74 4.83 16.30 -8.36
CA TYR A 74 3.83 15.29 -8.71
C TYR A 74 2.47 15.52 -8.08
N ILE A 75 2.44 16.08 -6.88
CA ILE A 75 1.20 16.36 -6.15
C ILE A 75 1.18 17.78 -5.63
N THR A 76 -0.02 18.30 -5.40
CA THR A 76 -0.27 19.52 -4.64
C THR A 76 -0.81 19.18 -3.26
N LYS A 77 -0.50 20.04 -2.28
CA LYS A 77 -0.99 19.96 -0.91
C LYS A 77 -1.65 21.29 -0.58
N LYS A 78 -2.99 21.32 -0.59
CA LYS A 78 -3.77 22.53 -0.34
C LYS A 78 -4.49 22.40 0.99
N LYS A 79 -4.54 23.50 1.76
CA LYS A 79 -5.26 23.54 3.03
C LYS A 79 -6.75 23.30 2.78
N ASP A 80 -7.36 22.44 3.60
CA ASP A 80 -8.80 22.21 3.52
C ASP A 80 -9.57 23.49 3.91
N LEU A 81 -10.63 23.80 3.18
CA LEU A 81 -11.43 25.00 3.43
C LEU A 81 -12.35 24.86 4.64
N LYS A 82 -12.75 23.63 4.97
CA LYS A 82 -13.66 23.32 6.08
C LYS A 82 -12.91 23.02 7.37
N ASP A 83 -11.87 22.20 7.29
CA ASP A 83 -11.00 21.89 8.43
C ASP A 83 -9.57 22.38 8.16
N LYS A 84 -9.26 23.57 8.68
CA LYS A 84 -7.95 24.23 8.51
C LYS A 84 -6.76 23.45 9.09
N ARG A 85 -6.99 22.37 9.84
CA ARG A 85 -5.94 21.47 10.36
C ARG A 85 -5.52 20.44 9.32
N ASN A 86 -6.38 20.19 8.34
CA ASN A 86 -6.17 19.21 7.30
C ASN A 86 -5.68 19.84 5.99
N TYR A 87 -5.03 18.99 5.19
CA TYR A 87 -4.57 19.33 3.85
C TYR A 87 -5.06 18.29 2.86
N ASN A 88 -5.63 18.74 1.77
CA ASN A 88 -6.09 17.93 0.66
C ASN A 88 -4.94 17.72 -0.34
N LEU A 89 -4.75 16.47 -0.73
CA LEU A 89 -3.75 16.06 -1.71
C LEU A 89 -4.42 15.83 -3.06
N SER A 90 -3.79 16.31 -4.12
CA SER A 90 -4.25 16.09 -5.48
C SER A 90 -3.06 15.98 -6.43
N LEU A 91 -3.22 15.22 -7.51
CA LEU A 91 -2.21 15.14 -8.55
C LEU A 91 -2.05 16.48 -9.26
N THR A 92 -0.83 16.76 -9.70
CA THR A 92 -0.54 17.80 -10.72
C THR A 92 -0.66 17.18 -12.12
N HIS A 93 -0.53 18.00 -13.17
CA HIS A 93 -0.42 17.48 -14.53
C HIS A 93 0.75 16.50 -14.70
N THR A 94 1.89 16.77 -14.07
CA THR A 94 3.05 15.85 -14.03
C THR A 94 2.70 14.54 -13.32
N GLY A 95 1.99 14.62 -12.19
CA GLY A 95 1.49 13.46 -11.46
C GLY A 95 0.52 12.61 -12.29
N GLU A 96 -0.41 13.24 -12.99
CA GLU A 96 -1.35 12.54 -13.88
C GLU A 96 -0.63 11.79 -15.02
N LYS A 97 0.36 12.43 -15.65
CA LYS A 97 1.18 11.76 -16.67
C LYS A 97 1.93 10.56 -16.10
N ALA A 98 2.56 10.72 -14.94
CA ALA A 98 3.26 9.63 -14.26
C ALA A 98 2.31 8.48 -13.92
N CYS A 99 1.14 8.76 -13.34
CA CYS A 99 0.13 7.74 -13.05
C CYS A 99 -0.34 7.02 -14.32
N SER A 100 -0.57 7.73 -15.41
CA SER A 100 -1.01 7.12 -16.68
C SER A 100 0.04 6.14 -17.24
N PHE A 101 1.32 6.45 -17.08
CA PHE A 101 2.41 5.54 -17.44
C PHE A 101 2.46 4.32 -16.51
N LEU A 102 2.39 4.54 -15.20
CA LEU A 102 2.46 3.48 -14.18
C LEU A 102 1.25 2.54 -14.24
N ILE A 103 0.06 3.03 -14.56
CA ILE A 103 -1.13 2.20 -14.77
C ILE A 103 -0.92 1.22 -15.94
N LYS A 104 -0.32 1.67 -17.05
CA LYS A 104 -0.03 0.80 -18.19
C LYS A 104 0.96 -0.30 -17.83
N GLU A 105 1.98 0.06 -17.06
CA GLU A 105 2.97 -0.88 -16.53
C GLU A 105 2.31 -1.91 -15.61
N GLU A 106 1.52 -1.45 -14.63
CA GLU A 106 0.79 -2.31 -13.70
C GLU A 106 -0.14 -3.28 -14.45
N GLN A 107 -0.91 -2.80 -15.42
CA GLN A 107 -1.76 -3.64 -16.26
C GLN A 107 -0.98 -4.69 -17.05
N PHE A 108 0.19 -4.33 -17.56
CA PHE A 108 1.05 -5.27 -18.28
C PHE A 108 1.57 -6.36 -17.34
N VAL A 109 2.11 -5.99 -16.17
CA VAL A 109 2.64 -6.92 -15.17
C VAL A 109 1.52 -7.82 -14.65
N THR A 110 0.35 -7.27 -14.33
CA THR A 110 -0.81 -8.03 -13.88
C THR A 110 -1.21 -9.09 -14.88
N ARG A 111 -1.42 -8.71 -16.15
CA ARG A 111 -1.78 -9.68 -17.20
C ARG A 111 -0.74 -10.79 -17.35
N LYS A 112 0.54 -10.47 -17.28
CA LYS A 112 1.63 -11.45 -17.38
C LYS A 112 1.70 -12.36 -16.16
N SER A 113 1.60 -11.81 -14.98
CA SER A 113 1.70 -12.55 -13.72
C SER A 113 0.53 -13.50 -13.49
N LEU A 114 -0.67 -13.09 -13.91
CA LEU A 114 -1.90 -13.87 -13.70
C LEU A 114 -2.31 -14.70 -14.93
N SER A 115 -1.49 -14.74 -15.99
CA SER A 115 -1.85 -15.39 -17.27
C SER A 115 -2.12 -16.90 -17.19
N THR A 116 -1.67 -17.55 -16.13
CA THR A 116 -1.91 -19.00 -15.89
C THR A 116 -3.21 -19.25 -15.12
N LEU A 117 -3.87 -18.22 -14.63
CA LEU A 117 -5.13 -18.33 -13.90
C LEU A 117 -6.30 -17.98 -14.78
N THR A 118 -7.40 -18.74 -14.68
CA THR A 118 -8.69 -18.37 -15.28
C THR A 118 -9.26 -17.13 -14.60
N ASP A 119 -10.16 -16.40 -15.27
CA ASP A 119 -10.81 -15.20 -14.72
C ASP A 119 -11.52 -15.51 -13.39
N ALA A 120 -12.18 -16.66 -13.29
CA ALA A 120 -12.81 -17.10 -12.05
C ALA A 120 -11.80 -17.29 -10.90
N ASN A 121 -10.64 -17.88 -11.18
CA ASN A 121 -9.58 -18.05 -10.18
C ASN A 121 -8.91 -16.72 -9.81
N GLN A 122 -8.79 -15.78 -10.74
CA GLN A 122 -8.31 -14.43 -10.46
C GLN A 122 -9.27 -13.68 -9.52
N GLN A 123 -10.58 -13.78 -9.77
CA GLN A 123 -11.61 -13.18 -8.92
C GLN A 123 -11.59 -13.78 -7.52
N LEU A 124 -11.53 -15.10 -7.41
CA LEU A 124 -11.47 -15.81 -6.13
C LEU A 124 -10.19 -15.44 -5.32
N LEU A 125 -9.05 -15.36 -6.02
CA LEU A 125 -7.78 -14.92 -5.41
C LEU A 125 -7.90 -13.49 -4.86
N LEU A 126 -8.53 -12.57 -5.61
CA LEU A 126 -8.74 -11.20 -5.17
C LEU A 126 -9.59 -11.15 -3.89
N GLU A 127 -10.70 -11.87 -3.85
CA GLU A 127 -11.60 -11.94 -2.70
C GLU A 127 -10.87 -12.44 -1.46
N HIS A 128 -10.13 -13.54 -1.57
CA HIS A 128 -9.34 -14.06 -0.45
C HIS A 128 -8.24 -13.11 0.02
N LEU A 129 -7.53 -12.45 -0.90
CA LEU A 129 -6.53 -11.46 -0.53
C LEU A 129 -7.14 -10.24 0.17
N GLN A 130 -8.34 -9.83 -0.21
CA GLN A 130 -9.07 -8.75 0.46
C GLN A 130 -9.44 -9.13 1.90
N GLU A 131 -9.88 -10.37 2.14
CA GLU A 131 -10.16 -10.86 3.51
C GLU A 131 -8.89 -10.93 4.36
N VAL A 132 -7.80 -11.48 3.82
CA VAL A 132 -6.50 -11.52 4.50
C VAL A 132 -6.03 -10.09 4.83
N ASN A 133 -6.19 -9.15 3.90
CA ASN A 133 -5.80 -7.76 4.11
C ASN A 133 -6.57 -7.09 5.26
N LYS A 134 -7.87 -7.34 5.40
CA LYS A 134 -8.67 -6.84 6.53
C LYS A 134 -8.12 -7.33 7.87
N THR A 135 -7.82 -8.62 7.97
CA THR A 135 -7.26 -9.21 9.20
C THR A 135 -5.88 -8.65 9.52
N VAL A 136 -5.00 -8.58 8.51
CA VAL A 136 -3.65 -7.99 8.68
C VAL A 136 -3.73 -6.53 9.10
N ALA A 137 -4.68 -5.76 8.55
CA ALA A 137 -4.90 -4.38 8.96
C ALA A 137 -5.27 -4.28 10.45
N THR A 138 -6.11 -5.17 10.95
CA THR A 138 -6.47 -5.21 12.37
C THR A 138 -5.24 -5.46 13.26
N ILE A 139 -4.39 -6.43 12.90
CA ILE A 139 -3.13 -6.71 13.60
C ILE A 139 -2.21 -5.49 13.58
N PHE A 140 -2.04 -4.87 12.40
CA PHE A 140 -1.20 -3.69 12.23
C PHE A 140 -1.62 -2.52 13.11
N TYR A 141 -2.91 -2.22 13.19
CA TYR A 141 -3.42 -1.16 14.07
C TYR A 141 -3.34 -1.53 15.54
N GLY A 142 -3.60 -2.79 15.89
CA GLY A 142 -3.45 -3.28 17.26
C GLY A 142 -2.02 -3.10 17.80
N LEU A 143 -1.02 -3.40 16.99
CA LEU A 143 0.39 -3.20 17.35
C LEU A 143 0.78 -1.72 17.49
N LYS A 144 0.15 -0.81 16.73
CA LYS A 144 0.41 0.63 16.85
C LYS A 144 -0.16 1.27 18.12
N GLU A 145 -1.17 0.68 18.73
CA GLU A 145 -1.83 1.16 19.94
C GLU A 145 -1.14 0.68 21.23
N GLU A 146 0.18 0.43 21.19
CA GLU A 146 1.01 -0.02 22.34
C GLU A 146 0.61 -1.37 22.94
N LYS A 147 0.00 -2.25 22.15
CA LYS A 147 -0.41 -3.59 22.58
C LYS A 147 0.59 -4.69 22.21
N LEU A 148 1.88 -4.34 22.03
CA LEU A 148 2.91 -5.33 21.71
C LEU A 148 2.98 -6.43 22.76
N ASP A 149 2.97 -6.07 24.04
CA ASP A 149 3.04 -7.05 25.14
C ASP A 149 1.81 -7.95 25.17
N SER A 150 0.62 -7.41 24.88
CA SER A 150 -0.61 -8.19 24.74
C SER A 150 -0.53 -9.18 23.59
N PHE A 151 -0.03 -8.73 22.44
CA PHE A 151 0.13 -9.56 21.25
C PHE A 151 1.18 -10.68 21.48
N LEU A 152 2.31 -10.37 22.12
CA LEU A 152 3.31 -11.38 22.48
C LEU A 152 2.74 -12.42 23.45
N SER A 153 1.92 -11.99 24.43
CA SER A 153 1.24 -12.90 25.36
C SER A 153 0.21 -13.81 24.67
N GLU A 154 -0.43 -13.36 23.60
CA GLU A 154 -1.33 -14.19 22.79
C GLU A 154 -0.54 -15.27 22.04
N ILE A 155 0.60 -14.95 21.45
CA ILE A 155 1.48 -15.90 20.78
C ILE A 155 1.93 -17.00 21.74
N GLU A 156 2.37 -16.62 22.94
CA GLU A 156 2.82 -17.59 23.97
C GLU A 156 1.69 -18.53 24.42
N LYS A 157 0.45 -18.04 24.54
CA LYS A 157 -0.71 -18.85 24.89
C LYS A 157 -1.09 -19.85 23.81
N GLU A 158 -1.06 -19.44 22.54
CA GLU A 158 -1.34 -20.33 21.41
C GLU A 158 -0.30 -21.45 21.30
N GLU A 159 0.98 -21.18 21.57
CA GLU A 159 2.04 -22.21 21.61
C GLU A 159 1.78 -23.26 22.71
N ILE A 160 1.31 -22.84 23.88
CA ILE A 160 0.99 -23.73 24.99
C ILE A 160 -0.22 -24.62 24.68
N GLU A 161 -1.23 -24.09 23.98
CA GLU A 161 -2.42 -24.85 23.59
C GLU A 161 -2.17 -25.87 22.48
N GLN A 162 -1.27 -25.57 21.56
CA GLN A 162 -0.88 -26.50 20.47
C GLN A 162 0.06 -27.63 20.93
N THR A 163 0.62 -27.52 22.13
CA THR A 163 1.56 -28.51 22.68
C THR A 163 0.85 -29.52 23.65
N LYS A 164 -0.45 -29.35 23.88
CA LYS A 164 -1.31 -30.25 24.66
C LYS A 164 -2.14 -31.17 23.75
#